data_1c4d0bcf836884ef5cb1c1baeb70cadf
#
_entry.id   1c4d0bcf836884ef5cb1c1baeb70cadf
#
_cell.length_a   1.000
_cell.length_b   1.000
_cell.length_c   1.000
_cell.angle_alpha   90.00
_cell.angle_beta   90.00
_cell.angle_gamma   90.00
#
_symmetry.space_group_name_H-M   'P 1'
#
loop_
_entity.id
_entity.type
_entity.pdbx_description
1 polymer ?
#
loop_
_entity_poly.entity_id
_entity_poly.type
_entity_poly.pdbx_seq_one_letter_code
_entity_poly.pdbx_strand_id
1 'polypeptide(L)'
;MKKRFIIRFLKIFFGILGCLVLAIMLFIGGFWWKYRSFVDVARKEIPAAITGEYPLSSKVDPFIGTGGVPWTCAYNFPGVSLPFGMMRLSPETASMLTSDKALNTSGYFYGDDKIIGFSHTRLVGTGATDGGHFLIQPIADQKLPGETPQEVQHKYSHKNELAYPGYYSLELPDKGINVELTGTERAGVHRYTFDDTKNPGILLDISHTLGDKRSEDAYLKILNDQDLEGHIRSFGSFAGRYGGIKVYFAAKFDTPFAKYQIWEN
;
A
#
# COMPACT_ATOMS: atom_id res chain seq x y z
N MET A 1 -55.65 -30.10 -14.65
CA MET A 1 -55.09 -28.73 -14.49
C MET A 1 -53.81 -28.72 -13.62
N LYS A 2 -53.76 -29.27 -12.45
CA LYS A 2 -52.59 -29.19 -11.51
C LYS A 2 -51.26 -29.70 -12.11
N LYS A 3 -51.25 -30.81 -12.89
CA LYS A 3 -50.02 -31.41 -13.46
C LYS A 3 -49.33 -30.50 -14.51
N ARG A 4 -50.09 -29.79 -15.33
CA ARG A 4 -49.55 -28.81 -16.33
C ARG A 4 -49.00 -27.56 -15.68
N PHE A 5 -49.60 -27.11 -14.59
CA PHE A 5 -49.14 -25.99 -13.79
C PHE A 5 -47.79 -26.30 -13.12
N ILE A 6 -47.67 -27.46 -12.49
CA ILE A 6 -46.45 -27.92 -11.83
C ILE A 6 -45.29 -28.02 -12.87
N ILE A 7 -45.55 -28.59 -14.04
CA ILE A 7 -44.51 -28.71 -15.09
C ILE A 7 -44.07 -27.34 -15.59
N ARG A 8 -44.98 -26.38 -15.75
CA ARG A 8 -44.62 -25.01 -16.17
C ARG A 8 -43.82 -24.31 -15.07
N PHE A 9 -44.21 -24.45 -13.81
CA PHE A 9 -43.50 -23.90 -12.67
C PHE A 9 -42.07 -24.44 -12.58
N LEU A 10 -41.91 -25.77 -12.69
CA LEU A 10 -40.58 -26.41 -12.69
C LEU A 10 -39.71 -25.93 -13.85
N LYS A 11 -40.24 -25.78 -15.06
CA LYS A 11 -39.47 -25.25 -16.20
C LYS A 11 -39.00 -23.83 -15.97
N ILE A 12 -39.85 -22.96 -15.43
CA ILE A 12 -39.48 -21.59 -15.09
C ILE A 12 -38.44 -21.57 -13.96
N PHE A 13 -38.66 -22.35 -12.93
CA PHE A 13 -37.74 -22.46 -11.80
C PHE A 13 -36.34 -22.91 -12.23
N PHE A 14 -36.25 -24.01 -13.02
CA PHE A 14 -34.97 -24.48 -13.53
C PHE A 14 -34.35 -23.55 -14.55
N GLY A 15 -35.15 -22.81 -15.32
CA GLY A 15 -34.67 -21.77 -16.20
C GLY A 15 -34.01 -20.63 -15.42
N ILE A 16 -34.66 -20.13 -14.37
CA ILE A 16 -34.13 -19.07 -13.51
C ILE A 16 -32.86 -19.56 -12.80
N LEU A 17 -32.89 -20.77 -12.24
CA LEU A 17 -31.76 -21.38 -11.57
C LEU A 17 -30.56 -21.54 -12.53
N GLY A 18 -30.80 -21.99 -13.77
CA GLY A 18 -29.77 -22.10 -14.80
C GLY A 18 -29.14 -20.75 -15.17
N CYS A 19 -29.97 -19.70 -15.33
CA CYS A 19 -29.47 -18.34 -15.57
C CYS A 19 -28.63 -17.83 -14.38
N LEU A 20 -29.04 -18.10 -13.16
CA LEU A 20 -28.31 -17.68 -11.96
C LEU A 20 -26.97 -18.39 -11.85
N VAL A 21 -26.92 -19.71 -12.10
CA VAL A 21 -25.68 -20.49 -12.11
C VAL A 21 -24.73 -19.99 -13.22
N LEU A 22 -25.27 -19.70 -14.41
CA LEU A 22 -24.48 -19.13 -15.50
C LEU A 22 -23.91 -17.76 -15.15
N ALA A 23 -24.70 -16.88 -14.55
CA ALA A 23 -24.25 -15.57 -14.08
C ALA A 23 -23.13 -15.69 -13.04
N ILE A 24 -23.27 -16.61 -12.08
CA ILE A 24 -22.23 -16.89 -11.08
C ILE A 24 -20.95 -17.42 -11.74
N MET A 25 -21.07 -18.34 -12.71
CA MET A 25 -19.89 -18.87 -13.42
C MET A 25 -19.20 -17.78 -14.24
N LEU A 26 -19.94 -16.91 -14.90
CA LEU A 26 -19.37 -15.77 -15.65
C LEU A 26 -18.69 -14.77 -14.71
N PHE A 27 -19.30 -14.51 -13.55
CA PHE A 27 -18.70 -13.65 -12.52
C PHE A 27 -17.40 -14.25 -11.97
N ILE A 28 -17.43 -15.53 -11.57
CA ILE A 28 -16.25 -16.24 -11.07
C ILE A 28 -15.18 -16.32 -12.18
N GLY A 29 -15.55 -16.65 -13.40
CA GLY A 29 -14.62 -16.72 -14.54
C GLY A 29 -13.99 -15.38 -14.88
N GLY A 30 -14.76 -14.30 -14.89
CA GLY A 30 -14.27 -12.94 -15.11
C GLY A 30 -13.37 -12.46 -13.96
N PHE A 31 -13.77 -12.75 -12.74
CA PHE A 31 -12.97 -12.48 -11.55
C PHE A 31 -11.64 -13.26 -11.61
N TRP A 32 -11.68 -14.56 -11.87
CA TRP A 32 -10.48 -15.39 -12.01
C TRP A 32 -9.58 -14.94 -13.15
N TRP A 33 -10.15 -14.59 -14.30
CA TRP A 33 -9.40 -14.08 -15.47
C TRP A 33 -8.70 -12.74 -15.14
N LYS A 34 -9.42 -11.84 -14.49
CA LYS A 34 -8.85 -10.56 -14.04
C LYS A 34 -7.67 -10.74 -13.09
N TYR A 35 -7.77 -11.69 -12.15
CA TYR A 35 -6.74 -11.90 -11.13
C TYR A 35 -5.67 -12.92 -11.51
N ARG A 36 -5.89 -13.74 -12.53
CA ARG A 36 -4.88 -14.64 -13.06
C ARG A 36 -3.65 -13.91 -13.61
N SER A 37 -3.83 -12.76 -14.25
CA SER A 37 -2.74 -11.94 -14.77
C SER A 37 -1.81 -11.39 -13.68
N PHE A 38 -2.24 -11.38 -12.42
CA PHE A 38 -1.41 -10.96 -11.29
C PHE A 38 -0.51 -12.08 -10.72
N VAL A 39 -0.69 -13.30 -11.19
CA VAL A 39 0.18 -14.43 -10.78
C VAL A 39 1.47 -14.47 -11.60
N ASP A 40 1.43 -14.00 -12.83
CA ASP A 40 2.59 -13.95 -13.73
C ASP A 40 3.24 -12.56 -13.70
N VAL A 41 3.86 -12.23 -12.58
CA VAL A 41 4.68 -11.02 -12.49
C VAL A 41 5.93 -11.23 -13.32
N ALA A 42 6.06 -10.51 -14.43
CA ALA A 42 7.29 -10.54 -15.23
C ALA A 42 8.43 -10.00 -14.36
N ARG A 43 9.37 -10.88 -14.05
CA ARG A 43 10.54 -10.53 -13.24
C ARG A 43 11.39 -9.52 -14.01
N LYS A 44 11.59 -8.35 -13.46
CA LYS A 44 12.51 -7.34 -14.01
C LYS A 44 13.94 -7.73 -13.69
N GLU A 45 14.86 -7.51 -14.64
CA GLU A 45 16.29 -7.54 -14.34
C GLU A 45 16.63 -6.41 -13.39
N ILE A 46 17.29 -6.77 -12.30
CA ILE A 46 17.73 -5.80 -11.29
C ILE A 46 19.10 -5.30 -11.71
N PRO A 47 19.28 -3.98 -11.86
CA PRO A 47 20.55 -3.40 -12.25
C PRO A 47 21.70 -3.86 -11.33
N ALA A 48 22.84 -4.20 -11.91
CA ALA A 48 24.03 -4.63 -11.15
C ALA A 48 24.49 -3.57 -10.13
N ALA A 49 24.26 -2.29 -10.41
CA ALA A 49 24.52 -1.20 -9.48
C ALA A 49 23.74 -1.32 -8.16
N ILE A 50 22.57 -1.99 -8.17
CA ILE A 50 21.75 -2.23 -6.98
C ILE A 50 22.13 -3.53 -6.29
N THR A 51 22.45 -4.59 -7.05
CA THR A 51 22.75 -5.91 -6.49
C THR A 51 24.14 -6.00 -5.84
N GLY A 52 25.09 -5.15 -6.25
CA GLY A 52 26.44 -5.14 -5.71
C GLY A 52 27.12 -6.51 -5.72
N GLU A 53 27.81 -6.83 -4.62
CA GLU A 53 28.53 -8.10 -4.43
C GLU A 53 27.64 -9.27 -3.99
N TYR A 54 26.32 -9.09 -3.85
CA TYR A 54 25.40 -10.10 -3.33
C TYR A 54 24.54 -10.75 -4.43
N PRO A 55 25.10 -11.61 -5.28
CA PRO A 55 24.40 -12.18 -6.44
C PRO A 55 23.20 -13.06 -6.04
N LEU A 56 23.19 -13.62 -4.83
CA LEU A 56 22.08 -14.44 -4.34
C LEU A 56 20.82 -13.61 -4.04
N SER A 57 20.98 -12.37 -3.62
CA SER A 57 19.84 -11.48 -3.38
C SER A 57 19.08 -11.17 -4.67
N SER A 58 19.73 -11.22 -5.83
CA SER A 58 19.06 -11.09 -7.13
C SER A 58 18.09 -12.24 -7.44
N LYS A 59 18.15 -13.34 -6.70
CA LYS A 59 17.23 -14.49 -6.82
C LYS A 59 15.96 -14.32 -6.02
N VAL A 60 15.92 -13.35 -5.10
CA VAL A 60 14.75 -13.06 -4.28
C VAL A 60 13.80 -12.16 -5.07
N ASP A 61 12.53 -12.54 -5.09
CA ASP A 61 11.46 -11.72 -5.64
C ASP A 61 10.56 -11.21 -4.52
N PRO A 62 10.66 -9.91 -4.14
CA PRO A 62 9.85 -9.33 -3.08
C PRO A 62 8.35 -9.27 -3.39
N PHE A 63 7.94 -9.45 -4.65
CA PHE A 63 6.52 -9.47 -5.03
C PHE A 63 5.83 -10.79 -4.74
N ILE A 64 6.56 -11.86 -4.40
CA ILE A 64 5.96 -13.15 -4.03
C ILE A 64 4.99 -12.97 -2.85
N GLY A 65 3.74 -13.42 -3.05
CA GLY A 65 2.68 -13.33 -2.03
C GLY A 65 1.99 -11.97 -1.93
N THR A 66 2.34 -10.98 -2.76
CA THR A 66 1.70 -9.67 -2.78
C THR A 66 0.47 -9.61 -3.68
N GLY A 67 0.31 -10.55 -4.60
CA GLY A 67 -0.80 -10.62 -5.56
C GLY A 67 -1.39 -12.02 -5.66
N GLY A 68 -2.49 -12.14 -6.40
CA GLY A 68 -3.21 -13.39 -6.63
C GLY A 68 -4.69 -13.25 -6.33
N VAL A 69 -5.35 -14.35 -5.97
CA VAL A 69 -6.76 -14.31 -5.61
C VAL A 69 -6.92 -13.59 -4.27
N PRO A 70 -7.75 -12.54 -4.17
CA PRO A 70 -8.04 -11.86 -2.92
C PRO A 70 -8.44 -12.86 -1.81
N TRP A 71 -8.15 -12.53 -0.55
CA TRP A 71 -8.29 -13.37 0.66
C TRP A 71 -7.30 -14.54 0.78
N THR A 72 -6.50 -14.84 -0.25
CA THR A 72 -5.48 -15.90 -0.20
C THR A 72 -4.06 -15.34 -0.34
N CYS A 73 -3.94 -14.04 -0.52
CA CYS A 73 -2.67 -13.34 -0.78
C CYS A 73 -2.71 -11.93 -0.17
N ALA A 74 -1.75 -11.09 -0.55
CA ALA A 74 -1.58 -9.72 -0.04
C ALA A 74 -1.27 -9.65 1.47
N TYR A 75 -0.59 -10.68 1.97
CA TYR A 75 -0.09 -10.74 3.35
C TYR A 75 1.38 -10.33 3.45
N ASN A 76 2.00 -10.06 2.31
CA ASN A 76 3.38 -9.58 2.15
C ASN A 76 3.39 -8.23 1.44
N PHE A 77 4.54 -7.60 1.42
CA PHE A 77 4.77 -6.31 0.77
C PHE A 77 6.13 -6.32 0.04
N PRO A 78 6.28 -5.56 -1.05
CA PRO A 78 7.52 -5.56 -1.84
C PRO A 78 8.58 -4.59 -1.32
N GLY A 79 8.29 -3.87 -0.26
CA GLY A 79 9.15 -2.80 0.26
C GLY A 79 10.36 -3.28 1.04
N VAL A 80 10.97 -2.36 1.75
CA VAL A 80 12.21 -2.55 2.48
C VAL A 80 11.98 -3.21 3.83
N SER A 81 12.70 -4.29 4.10
CA SER A 81 12.74 -4.94 5.41
C SER A 81 14.07 -5.64 5.60
N LEU A 82 14.66 -5.47 6.78
CA LEU A 82 15.77 -6.31 7.23
C LEU A 82 15.26 -7.41 8.16
N PRO A 83 15.93 -8.56 8.24
CA PRO A 83 15.56 -9.63 9.16
C PRO A 83 15.44 -9.09 10.59
N PHE A 84 14.29 -9.37 11.23
CA PHE A 84 13.97 -8.96 12.62
C PHE A 84 13.93 -7.44 12.85
N GLY A 85 14.02 -6.61 11.81
CA GLY A 85 13.91 -5.17 11.90
C GLY A 85 12.48 -4.71 12.19
N MET A 86 12.36 -3.61 12.94
CA MET A 86 11.09 -2.93 13.16
C MET A 86 10.66 -2.16 11.90
N MET A 87 11.63 -1.61 11.17
CA MET A 87 11.37 -0.86 9.94
C MET A 87 10.90 -1.80 8.83
N ARG A 88 9.70 -1.55 8.33
CA ARG A 88 9.07 -2.24 7.20
C ARG A 88 8.44 -1.19 6.30
N LEU A 89 9.31 -0.50 5.58
CA LEU A 89 8.97 0.63 4.73
C LEU A 89 8.46 0.13 3.38
N SER A 90 7.24 0.51 3.02
CA SER A 90 6.62 0.01 1.80
C SER A 90 5.58 0.96 1.24
N PRO A 91 5.32 0.90 -0.08
CA PRO A 91 4.15 1.52 -0.64
C PRO A 91 2.86 0.97 0.00
N GLU A 92 1.87 1.83 0.08
CA GLU A 92 0.48 1.47 0.29
C GLU A 92 -0.31 1.70 -0.99
N THR A 93 -1.16 0.73 -1.34
CA THR A 93 -1.92 0.73 -2.58
C THR A 93 -3.42 0.70 -2.32
N ALA A 94 -4.20 1.12 -3.29
CA ALA A 94 -5.64 1.07 -3.26
C ALA A 94 -6.22 0.82 -4.65
N SER A 95 -7.37 0.16 -4.64
CA SER A 95 -8.28 0.06 -5.77
C SER A 95 -9.71 0.09 -5.26
N MET A 96 -10.67 0.00 -6.17
CA MET A 96 -12.08 -0.14 -5.82
C MET A 96 -12.35 -1.40 -4.95
N LEU A 97 -11.50 -2.43 -5.08
CA LEU A 97 -11.66 -3.70 -4.35
C LEU A 97 -10.94 -3.75 -3.00
N THR A 98 -9.92 -2.91 -2.81
CA THR A 98 -9.09 -2.90 -1.62
C THR A 98 -9.25 -1.64 -0.78
N SER A 99 -10.19 -0.78 -1.17
CA SER A 99 -10.45 0.50 -0.49
C SER A 99 -10.82 0.35 0.99
N ASP A 100 -11.45 -0.76 1.36
CA ASP A 100 -11.81 -1.08 2.74
C ASP A 100 -10.70 -1.81 3.51
N LYS A 101 -9.58 -2.08 2.85
CA LYS A 101 -8.41 -2.79 3.39
C LYS A 101 -8.65 -4.21 3.91
N ALA A 102 -9.85 -4.76 3.73
CA ALA A 102 -10.13 -6.14 4.10
C ALA A 102 -9.31 -7.15 3.27
N LEU A 103 -8.91 -6.75 2.06
CA LEU A 103 -8.19 -7.59 1.10
C LEU A 103 -6.69 -7.28 1.03
N ASN A 104 -6.23 -6.24 1.73
CA ASN A 104 -4.87 -5.74 1.69
C ASN A 104 -4.34 -5.56 3.12
N THR A 105 -4.04 -6.66 3.79
CA THR A 105 -3.67 -6.62 5.21
C THR A 105 -2.26 -6.12 5.48
N SER A 106 -1.36 -6.18 4.48
CA SER A 106 0.00 -5.65 4.57
C SER A 106 0.17 -4.24 3.98
N GLY A 107 -0.91 -3.62 3.51
CA GLY A 107 -0.90 -2.28 2.90
C GLY A 107 -0.63 -2.27 1.40
N TYR A 108 -0.18 -3.37 0.81
CA TYR A 108 0.11 -3.51 -0.62
C TYR A 108 -0.62 -4.70 -1.23
N PHE A 109 -1.25 -4.48 -2.38
CA PHE A 109 -1.80 -5.54 -3.21
C PHE A 109 -1.39 -5.33 -4.67
N TYR A 110 -0.73 -6.33 -5.27
CA TYR A 110 -0.22 -6.24 -6.64
C TYR A 110 -1.32 -5.98 -7.70
N GLY A 111 -2.56 -6.29 -7.40
CA GLY A 111 -3.70 -6.02 -8.27
C GLY A 111 -4.24 -4.59 -8.23
N ASP A 112 -3.70 -3.74 -7.37
CA ASP A 112 -4.11 -2.35 -7.25
C ASP A 112 -3.47 -1.47 -8.34
N ASP A 113 -4.13 -0.38 -8.68
CA ASP A 113 -3.70 0.56 -9.72
C ASP A 113 -3.38 1.96 -9.20
N LYS A 114 -3.45 2.14 -7.88
CA LYS A 114 -3.19 3.42 -7.23
C LYS A 114 -2.25 3.27 -6.05
N ILE A 115 -1.36 4.24 -5.90
CA ILE A 115 -0.52 4.41 -4.72
C ILE A 115 -1.11 5.48 -3.81
N ILE A 116 -1.17 5.19 -2.50
CA ILE A 116 -1.64 6.12 -1.49
C ILE A 116 -0.45 6.88 -0.88
N GLY A 117 0.67 6.21 -0.73
CA GLY A 117 1.89 6.73 -0.11
C GLY A 117 2.80 5.61 0.37
N PHE A 118 3.71 5.97 1.26
CA PHE A 118 4.73 5.06 1.80
C PHE A 118 4.69 5.12 3.32
N SER A 119 4.36 4.00 3.96
CA SER A 119 4.29 3.91 5.41
C SER A 119 5.34 2.99 6.00
N HIS A 120 5.57 3.17 7.28
CA HIS A 120 6.56 2.44 8.06
C HIS A 120 5.86 1.42 8.95
N THR A 121 6.57 0.41 9.37
CA THR A 121 6.10 -0.64 10.30
C THR A 121 4.81 -1.31 9.84
N ARG A 122 4.77 -2.60 9.76
CA ARG A 122 3.56 -3.35 9.41
C ARG A 122 3.67 -4.78 9.86
N LEU A 123 2.56 -5.38 10.14
CA LEU A 123 2.47 -6.81 10.37
C LEU A 123 2.38 -7.52 9.01
N VAL A 124 3.04 -8.65 8.89
CA VAL A 124 3.06 -9.45 7.65
C VAL A 124 2.81 -10.92 7.92
N GLY A 125 2.22 -11.60 6.95
CA GLY A 125 2.00 -13.04 6.99
C GLY A 125 0.86 -13.51 7.88
N THR A 126 0.10 -12.61 8.51
CA THR A 126 -0.92 -12.97 9.50
C THR A 126 -2.36 -12.85 8.99
N GLY A 127 -2.57 -12.20 7.86
CA GLY A 127 -3.92 -11.90 7.37
C GLY A 127 -4.69 -10.90 8.24
N ALA A 128 -3.99 -10.12 9.07
CA ALA A 128 -4.57 -9.10 9.93
C ALA A 128 -3.80 -7.79 9.77
N THR A 129 -4.51 -6.68 9.79
CA THR A 129 -3.94 -5.33 9.64
C THR A 129 -3.40 -4.83 10.97
N ASP A 130 -2.15 -4.40 10.98
CA ASP A 130 -1.53 -3.71 12.10
C ASP A 130 -0.31 -2.91 11.63
N GLY A 131 0.00 -1.81 12.30
CA GLY A 131 1.09 -0.91 11.91
C GLY A 131 0.70 0.05 10.78
N GLY A 132 1.59 0.27 9.81
CA GLY A 132 1.42 1.26 8.74
C GLY A 132 1.56 2.69 9.24
N HIS A 133 2.38 2.90 10.26
CA HIS A 133 2.52 4.21 10.90
C HIS A 133 3.22 5.21 9.99
N PHE A 134 2.80 6.48 10.09
CA PHE A 134 3.43 7.62 9.46
C PHE A 134 3.50 7.51 7.93
N LEU A 135 2.36 7.77 7.27
CA LEU A 135 2.30 7.75 5.82
C LEU A 135 2.96 8.99 5.24
N ILE A 136 3.91 8.77 4.35
CA ILE A 136 4.61 9.83 3.61
C ILE A 136 4.20 9.77 2.14
N GLN A 137 3.87 10.93 1.57
CA GLN A 137 3.51 11.04 0.18
C GLN A 137 4.23 12.21 -0.48
N PRO A 138 5.04 11.95 -1.54
CA PRO A 138 5.56 13.03 -2.37
C PRO A 138 4.44 13.62 -3.22
N ILE A 139 4.41 14.94 -3.34
CA ILE A 139 3.38 15.68 -4.05
C ILE A 139 4.01 16.71 -4.97
N ALA A 140 3.40 16.90 -6.15
CA ALA A 140 3.84 17.85 -7.14
C ALA A 140 2.69 18.77 -7.56
N ASP A 141 2.97 20.06 -7.74
CA ASP A 141 2.02 21.09 -8.21
C ASP A 141 0.72 21.19 -7.39
N GLN A 142 0.84 21.03 -6.09
CA GLN A 142 -0.30 20.92 -5.22
C GLN A 142 -0.95 22.26 -4.86
N LYS A 143 -2.26 22.22 -4.88
CA LYS A 143 -3.10 23.12 -4.10
C LYS A 143 -3.40 22.44 -2.75
N LEU A 144 -2.61 22.72 -1.73
CA LEU A 144 -3.02 22.45 -0.36
C LEU A 144 -3.76 23.69 0.14
N PRO A 145 -4.82 23.62 0.85
CA PRO A 145 -5.17 22.77 1.97
C PRO A 145 -6.51 22.04 1.84
N GLY A 146 -6.70 20.97 2.59
CA GLY A 146 -7.99 20.28 2.78
C GLY A 146 -8.05 18.88 2.19
N GLU A 147 -7.01 18.45 1.45
CA GLU A 147 -6.91 17.08 0.95
C GLU A 147 -6.28 16.18 2.02
N THR A 148 -6.95 15.09 2.35
CA THR A 148 -6.35 14.04 3.17
C THR A 148 -5.39 13.20 2.32
N PRO A 149 -4.37 12.54 2.89
CA PRO A 149 -3.46 11.66 2.14
C PRO A 149 -4.15 10.58 1.32
N GLN A 150 -5.37 10.21 1.67
CA GLN A 150 -6.18 9.23 0.96
C GLN A 150 -6.89 9.82 -0.25
N GLU A 151 -7.11 11.11 -0.28
CA GLU A 151 -7.66 11.82 -1.43
C GLU A 151 -6.59 12.04 -2.49
N VAL A 152 -5.32 12.12 -2.08
CA VAL A 152 -4.18 12.23 -2.99
C VAL A 152 -3.69 10.84 -3.39
N GLN A 153 -4.37 10.24 -4.36
CA GLN A 153 -3.99 8.94 -4.89
C GLN A 153 -3.38 9.10 -6.29
N HIS A 154 -2.23 8.48 -6.52
CA HIS A 154 -1.59 8.49 -7.83
C HIS A 154 -1.80 7.16 -8.54
N LYS A 155 -2.25 7.20 -9.79
CA LYS A 155 -2.20 6.02 -10.66
C LYS A 155 -0.75 5.63 -10.90
N TYR A 156 -0.45 4.35 -10.88
CA TYR A 156 0.87 3.84 -11.17
C TYR A 156 0.82 2.57 -12.03
N SER A 157 1.95 2.16 -12.51
CA SER A 157 2.12 0.96 -13.31
C SER A 157 3.26 0.12 -12.74
N HIS A 158 3.05 -1.18 -12.63
CA HIS A 158 4.12 -2.12 -12.26
C HIS A 158 5.30 -2.13 -13.23
N LYS A 159 5.14 -1.58 -14.45
CA LYS A 159 6.27 -1.37 -15.38
C LYS A 159 7.30 -0.39 -14.84
N ASN A 160 6.84 0.53 -13.99
CA ASN A 160 7.65 1.59 -13.39
C ASN A 160 8.03 1.27 -11.94
N GLU A 161 7.76 0.06 -11.47
CA GLU A 161 8.01 -0.41 -10.12
C GLU A 161 9.14 -1.42 -10.10
N LEU A 162 10.05 -1.30 -9.16
CA LEU A 162 11.15 -2.22 -8.94
C LEU A 162 11.28 -2.50 -7.44
N ALA A 163 11.38 -3.77 -7.08
CA ALA A 163 11.66 -4.20 -5.72
C ALA A 163 12.84 -5.18 -5.69
N TYR A 164 13.67 -5.04 -4.70
CA TYR A 164 14.83 -5.86 -4.43
C TYR A 164 15.03 -5.94 -2.91
N PRO A 165 15.58 -7.00 -2.34
CA PRO A 165 15.83 -7.06 -0.89
C PRO A 165 16.56 -5.82 -0.36
N GLY A 166 15.88 -5.04 0.49
CA GLY A 166 16.41 -3.79 1.04
C GLY A 166 16.27 -2.55 0.17
N TYR A 167 15.63 -2.66 -1.00
CA TYR A 167 15.41 -1.53 -1.91
C TYR A 167 14.06 -1.62 -2.61
N TYR A 168 13.41 -0.49 -2.76
CA TYR A 168 12.21 -0.32 -3.56
C TYR A 168 12.27 0.97 -4.34
N SER A 169 11.79 0.99 -5.58
CA SER A 169 11.60 2.22 -6.34
C SER A 169 10.32 2.21 -7.16
N LEU A 170 9.80 3.41 -7.41
CA LEU A 170 8.61 3.66 -8.21
C LEU A 170 8.74 4.97 -8.96
N GLU A 171 8.51 4.94 -10.27
CA GLU A 171 8.39 6.14 -11.09
C GLU A 171 6.90 6.48 -11.28
N LEU A 172 6.57 7.74 -11.09
CA LEU A 172 5.26 8.34 -11.35
C LEU A 172 5.38 9.38 -12.47
N PRO A 173 5.46 8.95 -13.74
CA PRO A 173 5.81 9.83 -14.86
C PRO A 173 4.82 10.99 -15.03
N ASP A 174 3.53 10.73 -14.81
CA ASP A 174 2.47 11.74 -14.91
C ASP A 174 2.61 12.90 -13.89
N LYS A 175 3.45 12.68 -12.87
CA LYS A 175 3.72 13.62 -11.80
C LYS A 175 5.16 14.14 -11.80
N GLY A 176 6.02 13.56 -12.64
CA GLY A 176 7.45 13.87 -12.61
C GLY A 176 8.10 13.55 -11.26
N ILE A 177 7.70 12.42 -10.65
CA ILE A 177 8.21 12.00 -9.34
C ILE A 177 8.87 10.64 -9.47
N ASN A 178 10.09 10.53 -8.99
CA ASN A 178 10.77 9.28 -8.79
C ASN A 178 10.97 9.03 -7.28
N VAL A 179 10.62 7.83 -6.83
CA VAL A 179 10.65 7.40 -5.44
C VAL A 179 11.66 6.27 -5.30
N GLU A 180 12.54 6.38 -4.32
CA GLU A 180 13.45 5.32 -3.90
C GLU A 180 13.40 5.16 -2.39
N LEU A 181 13.31 3.92 -1.95
CA LEU A 181 13.23 3.56 -0.53
C LEU A 181 14.32 2.57 -0.18
N THR A 182 14.97 2.80 0.95
CA THR A 182 15.87 1.84 1.60
C THR A 182 15.79 2.00 3.11
N GLY A 183 16.53 1.22 3.88
CA GLY A 183 16.47 1.35 5.33
C GLY A 183 17.41 0.44 6.07
N THR A 184 17.37 0.59 7.38
CA THR A 184 18.03 -0.24 8.37
C THR A 184 16.99 -0.94 9.24
N GLU A 185 17.40 -1.59 10.31
CA GLU A 185 16.47 -2.23 11.25
C GLU A 185 15.46 -1.26 11.89
N ARG A 186 15.83 0.02 12.02
CA ARG A 186 15.02 1.02 12.74
C ARG A 186 14.83 2.34 12.01
N ALA A 187 15.53 2.56 10.90
CA ALA A 187 15.41 3.79 10.14
C ALA A 187 15.00 3.51 8.69
N GLY A 188 14.02 4.23 8.18
CA GLY A 188 13.65 4.25 6.78
C GLY A 188 14.29 5.45 6.10
N VAL A 189 14.76 5.28 4.87
CA VAL A 189 15.29 6.35 4.03
C VAL A 189 14.41 6.46 2.81
N HIS A 190 13.93 7.66 2.56
CA HIS A 190 13.15 8.02 1.39
C HIS A 190 13.98 8.99 0.54
N ARG A 191 14.09 8.72 -0.74
CA ARG A 191 14.58 9.69 -1.71
C ARG A 191 13.46 9.98 -2.70
N TYR A 192 13.12 11.24 -2.81
CA TYR A 192 12.16 11.74 -3.79
C TYR A 192 12.85 12.67 -4.74
N THR A 193 12.87 12.32 -6.01
CA THR A 193 13.38 13.19 -7.07
C THR A 193 12.18 13.75 -7.82
N PHE A 194 12.14 15.06 -7.94
CA PHE A 194 11.09 15.77 -8.66
C PHE A 194 11.69 16.33 -9.95
N ASP A 195 11.04 16.03 -11.07
CA ASP A 195 11.35 16.68 -12.33
C ASP A 195 10.94 18.18 -12.27
N ASP A 196 10.83 18.85 -13.38
CA ASP A 196 10.52 20.29 -13.47
C ASP A 196 9.17 20.70 -12.85
N THR A 197 8.89 20.26 -11.64
CA THR A 197 7.66 20.64 -10.91
C THR A 197 7.83 22.01 -10.27
N LYS A 198 6.75 22.81 -10.30
CA LYS A 198 6.79 24.16 -9.74
C LYS A 198 6.73 24.20 -8.22
N ASN A 199 6.12 23.18 -7.60
CA ASN A 199 5.91 23.14 -6.14
C ASN A 199 6.07 21.70 -5.62
N PRO A 200 7.30 21.16 -5.54
CA PRO A 200 7.54 19.87 -4.92
C PRO A 200 7.25 19.93 -3.41
N GLY A 201 6.65 18.92 -2.89
CA GLY A 201 6.33 18.85 -1.47
C GLY A 201 6.23 17.43 -0.93
N ILE A 202 6.18 17.35 0.38
CA ILE A 202 5.96 16.11 1.13
C ILE A 202 4.74 16.28 2.00
N LEU A 203 3.78 15.39 1.87
CA LEU A 203 2.66 15.26 2.78
C LEU A 203 2.98 14.15 3.79
N LEU A 204 2.88 14.47 5.07
CA LEU A 204 3.09 13.52 6.17
C LEU A 204 1.79 13.38 6.97
N ASP A 205 1.18 12.20 6.92
CA ASP A 205 0.07 11.85 7.81
C ASP A 205 0.61 11.05 9.00
N ILE A 206 0.70 11.73 10.14
CA ILE A 206 1.18 11.12 11.37
C ILE A 206 0.11 10.27 12.06
N SER A 207 -1.16 10.49 11.73
CA SER A 207 -2.29 9.75 12.30
C SER A 207 -2.56 8.43 11.58
N HIS A 208 -1.89 8.19 10.46
CA HIS A 208 -2.12 7.04 9.61
C HIS A 208 -1.78 5.70 10.29
N THR A 209 -2.67 4.74 10.08
CA THR A 209 -2.47 3.32 10.42
C THR A 209 -3.14 2.42 9.38
N LEU A 210 -2.63 1.22 9.22
CA LEU A 210 -3.32 0.18 8.45
C LEU A 210 -4.57 -0.31 9.20
N GLY A 211 -5.57 -0.75 8.45
CA GLY A 211 -6.78 -1.34 9.01
C GLY A 211 -7.89 -0.32 9.25
N ASP A 212 -8.46 -0.33 10.44
CA ASP A 212 -9.57 0.53 10.85
C ASP A 212 -9.20 2.01 11.06
N LYS A 213 -7.93 2.33 10.84
CA LYS A 213 -7.36 3.68 10.93
C LYS A 213 -7.56 4.33 12.30
N ARG A 214 -7.72 3.53 13.33
CA ARG A 214 -7.85 4.07 14.66
C ARG A 214 -6.48 4.41 15.22
N SER A 215 -6.28 5.70 15.45
CA SER A 215 -5.15 6.25 16.17
C SER A 215 -5.63 7.33 17.13
N GLU A 216 -4.89 7.54 18.18
CA GLU A 216 -5.15 8.55 19.20
C GLU A 216 -3.83 9.20 19.61
N ASP A 217 -3.91 10.34 20.30
CA ASP A 217 -2.76 11.00 20.90
C ASP A 217 -1.64 11.28 19.88
N ALA A 218 -2.06 11.77 18.68
CA ALA A 218 -1.13 12.16 17.63
C ALA A 218 -0.45 13.48 18.00
N TYR A 219 0.86 13.50 17.93
CA TYR A 219 1.67 14.68 18.28
C TYR A 219 2.78 14.86 17.27
N LEU A 220 2.94 16.08 16.76
CA LEU A 220 4.02 16.50 15.88
C LEU A 220 4.68 17.75 16.42
N LYS A 221 6.01 17.75 16.44
CA LYS A 221 6.83 18.91 16.75
C LYS A 221 7.85 19.14 15.66
N ILE A 222 7.84 20.33 15.09
CA ILE A 222 8.84 20.81 14.17
C ILE A 222 9.96 21.43 15.02
N LEU A 223 11.16 20.88 14.92
CA LEU A 223 12.31 21.32 15.70
C LEU A 223 13.04 22.48 15.01
N ASN A 224 13.15 22.40 13.69
CA ASN A 224 13.72 23.40 12.81
C ASN A 224 13.23 23.15 11.36
N ASP A 225 13.84 23.72 10.35
CA ASP A 225 13.48 23.58 8.94
C ASP A 225 13.90 22.25 8.28
N GLN A 226 14.53 21.35 9.04
CA GLN A 226 14.93 20.02 8.57
C GLN A 226 14.52 18.88 9.51
N ASP A 227 14.34 19.16 10.78
CA ASP A 227 14.14 18.13 11.80
C ASP A 227 12.74 18.22 12.40
N LEU A 228 12.10 17.08 12.55
CA LEU A 228 10.81 16.94 13.23
C LEU A 228 10.74 15.63 14.03
N GLU A 229 9.91 15.61 15.05
CA GLU A 229 9.63 14.45 15.89
C GLU A 229 8.15 14.35 16.20
N GLY A 230 7.70 13.14 16.52
CA GLY A 230 6.31 12.94 16.88
C GLY A 230 6.01 11.55 17.40
N HIS A 231 4.74 11.34 17.70
CA HIS A 231 4.24 10.04 18.10
C HIS A 231 2.74 9.89 17.82
N ILE A 232 2.29 8.63 17.84
CA ILE A 232 0.86 8.28 17.86
C ILE A 232 0.64 7.12 18.82
N ARG A 233 -0.59 6.94 19.29
CA ARG A 233 -1.10 5.70 19.86
C ARG A 233 -1.92 4.97 18.79
N SER A 234 -1.43 3.84 18.34
CA SER A 234 -2.03 3.05 17.24
C SER A 234 -2.82 1.86 17.79
N PHE A 235 -3.96 1.58 17.15
CA PHE A 235 -4.86 0.47 17.49
C PHE A 235 -5.08 -0.37 16.23
N GLY A 236 -4.26 -1.38 16.03
CA GLY A 236 -4.46 -2.39 15.00
C GLY A 236 -5.14 -3.64 15.53
N SER A 237 -5.25 -4.65 14.70
CA SER A 237 -5.91 -5.92 15.04
C SER A 237 -5.31 -6.61 16.28
N PHE A 238 -4.02 -6.44 16.51
CA PHE A 238 -3.32 -6.97 17.68
C PHE A 238 -3.05 -5.87 18.72
N ALA A 239 -2.50 -4.74 18.30
CA ALA A 239 -2.20 -3.61 19.20
C ALA A 239 -3.45 -3.14 19.96
N GLY A 240 -4.61 -3.11 19.31
CA GLY A 240 -5.87 -2.68 19.92
C GLY A 240 -6.33 -3.57 21.08
N ARG A 241 -5.95 -4.85 21.10
CA ARG A 241 -6.30 -5.79 22.20
C ARG A 241 -5.64 -5.43 23.52
N TYR A 242 -4.57 -4.65 23.48
CA TYR A 242 -3.76 -4.27 24.66
C TYR A 242 -3.83 -2.76 24.95
N GLY A 243 -4.87 -2.08 24.47
CA GLY A 243 -5.03 -0.64 24.69
C GLY A 243 -4.19 0.25 23.76
N GLY A 244 -3.77 -0.29 22.64
CA GLY A 244 -2.92 0.39 21.67
C GLY A 244 -1.44 0.39 22.01
N ILE A 245 -0.61 0.68 21.04
CA ILE A 245 0.83 0.89 21.21
C ILE A 245 1.20 2.34 20.89
N LYS A 246 2.09 2.92 21.66
CA LYS A 246 2.64 4.24 21.41
C LYS A 246 3.88 4.10 20.53
N VAL A 247 3.87 4.74 19.37
CA VAL A 247 4.97 4.70 18.40
C VAL A 247 5.53 6.10 18.26
N TYR A 248 6.85 6.23 18.41
CA TYR A 248 7.57 7.48 18.30
C TYR A 248 8.41 7.49 17.02
N PHE A 249 8.60 8.66 16.43
CA PHE A 249 9.51 8.85 15.31
C PHE A 249 10.28 10.16 15.44
N ALA A 250 11.42 10.18 14.77
CA ALA A 250 12.14 11.39 14.41
C ALA A 250 12.45 11.33 12.92
N ALA A 251 12.35 12.44 12.24
CA ALA A 251 12.65 12.53 10.82
C ALA A 251 13.55 13.74 10.54
N LYS A 252 14.43 13.55 9.55
CA LYS A 252 15.35 14.58 9.08
C LYS A 252 15.31 14.69 7.56
N PHE A 253 15.16 15.90 7.07
CA PHE A 253 15.26 16.22 5.65
C PHE A 253 16.70 16.65 5.35
N ASP A 254 17.23 16.23 4.21
CA ASP A 254 18.52 16.70 3.71
C ASP A 254 18.45 18.14 3.17
N THR A 255 17.29 18.50 2.62
CA THR A 255 17.01 19.85 2.13
C THR A 255 16.04 20.56 3.07
N PRO A 256 16.37 21.78 3.55
CA PRO A 256 15.46 22.56 4.37
C PRO A 256 14.13 22.83 3.66
N PHE A 257 13.01 22.61 4.35
CA PHE A 257 11.70 22.96 3.81
C PHE A 257 11.43 24.46 3.97
N ALA A 258 11.05 25.10 2.88
CA ALA A 258 10.82 26.55 2.85
C ALA A 258 9.52 26.96 3.54
N LYS A 259 8.52 26.08 3.56
CA LYS A 259 7.17 26.29 4.12
C LYS A 259 6.59 24.98 4.63
N TYR A 260 5.74 25.08 5.62
CA TYR A 260 4.93 23.96 6.07
C TYR A 260 3.53 24.42 6.47
N GLN A 261 2.61 23.49 6.52
CA GLN A 261 1.25 23.68 7.01
C GLN A 261 0.85 22.45 7.83
N ILE A 262 0.10 22.65 8.89
CA ILE A 262 -0.40 21.59 9.77
C ILE A 262 -1.92 21.60 9.71
N TRP A 263 -2.51 20.41 9.62
CA TRP A 263 -3.95 20.20 9.71
C TRP A 263 -4.25 19.30 10.90
N GLU A 264 -5.36 19.57 11.56
CA GLU A 264 -5.98 18.69 12.54
C GLU A 264 -7.33 18.22 11.96
N ASN A 265 -7.58 16.92 11.95
CA ASN A 265 -8.84 16.33 11.51
C ASN A 265 -9.74 16.03 12.71
#